data_318ba7e47991ba469e10fb28f0dc3b93
#
_entry.id   318ba7e47991ba469e10fb28f0dc3b93
#
_cell.length_a   1.000
_cell.length_b   1.000
_cell.length_c   1.000
_cell.angle_alpha   90.00
_cell.angle_beta   90.00
_cell.angle_gamma   90.00
#
_symmetry.space_group_name_H-M   'P 1'
#
loop_
_entity.id
_entity.type
_entity.pdbx_description
1 polymer ?
#
loop_
_entity_poly.entity_id
_entity_poly.type
_entity_poly.pdbx_seq_one_letter_code
_entity_poly.pdbx_strand_id
1 'polypeptide(L)'
;MENYTLLPFFGYLCANFPKRTNRKAIRTHDMKLTPIDRAPLLPLALCLVAGIAVGNPFGTGWPLMVVAGVLLAVTLLAGRWPLVQSLGVGLCFVVLGMLVAPAEEGGVADGVWTEAVVASPIAERPKTVMADLLLTPSGERRRCYLWKDERSLQLKPADNLVVSIHDRQFVSRDGWQRGGNGLSHLSAFQRLRLKALLWREWALQRLHASAADADAQAVVAAMVLGDKRALTRELRDVYSVSGASHVLALSGLHLSIIYLLLTRLTLGRHRFWLGQVLIVASLWAFTLLTGLSTSLVRAATMLTVYALFALGGRRHAPLGVLSFTAIVMLLFDSSALFDVGFQLSFMAMLGIILFMPLFDDKSPGLKSGIYYKVTHGAGINYLSRGWWDGIKRNSLGYLLVSVAAQLGTAPLIAFYFGRFSTWFLLTNLVVIPLATLILFGAVVVLLFPAAAGLLLMVVGWMNAFLSFVSRLPLASIDHLQPSVLQVVLIYVVIAVIYALLFRLVGRRR
;
A
#
# COMPACT_ATOMS: atom_id res chain seq x y z
N MET A 1 42.86 -4.55 22.16
CA MET A 1 42.44 -3.15 22.11
C MET A 1 41.64 -2.99 20.82
N GLU A 2 40.37 -3.23 20.89
CA GLU A 2 39.49 -3.30 19.70
C GLU A 2 38.64 -2.03 19.64
N ASN A 3 38.89 -1.25 18.59
CA ASN A 3 38.16 -0.03 18.30
C ASN A 3 36.80 -0.36 17.67
N TYR A 4 35.72 -0.30 18.45
CA TYR A 4 34.33 -0.35 17.98
C TYR A 4 33.65 1.00 18.23
N THR A 5 33.90 1.98 17.36
CA THR A 5 33.36 3.34 17.49
C THR A 5 31.99 3.58 16.81
N LEU A 6 31.45 2.62 16.06
CA LEU A 6 30.10 2.68 15.43
C LEU A 6 29.07 1.73 16.07
N LEU A 7 29.47 0.93 17.05
CA LEU A 7 28.65 -0.14 17.62
C LEU A 7 27.75 0.21 18.81
N PRO A 8 27.85 1.33 19.56
CA PRO A 8 26.94 1.53 20.69
C PRO A 8 25.50 1.74 20.26
N PHE A 9 25.26 2.42 19.13
CA PHE A 9 23.87 2.65 18.64
C PHE A 9 23.28 1.39 18.00
N PHE A 10 24.06 0.68 17.17
CA PHE A 10 23.70 -0.65 16.68
C PHE A 10 23.70 -1.67 17.82
N GLY A 11 24.58 -1.54 18.79
CA GLY A 11 24.62 -2.35 20.01
C GLY A 11 23.42 -2.12 20.90
N TYR A 12 22.93 -0.87 21.05
CA TYR A 12 21.69 -0.55 21.78
C TYR A 12 20.46 -1.04 21.03
N LEU A 13 20.43 -0.90 19.71
CA LEU A 13 19.42 -1.52 18.82
C LEU A 13 19.48 -3.06 18.88
N CYS A 14 20.67 -3.65 19.02
CA CYS A 14 20.86 -5.10 19.12
C CYS A 14 20.81 -5.65 20.56
N ALA A 15 21.22 -4.90 21.58
CA ALA A 15 21.24 -5.34 22.97
C ALA A 15 19.84 -5.39 23.63
N ASN A 16 18.90 -4.60 23.15
CA ASN A 16 17.51 -4.70 23.56
C ASN A 16 16.73 -5.84 22.86
N PHE A 17 17.40 -6.65 22.04
CA PHE A 17 16.85 -7.91 21.54
C PHE A 17 17.33 -9.05 22.46
N PRO A 18 16.44 -9.67 23.27
CA PRO A 18 16.84 -10.72 24.20
C PRO A 18 17.44 -11.91 23.45
N LYS A 19 18.72 -12.20 23.71
CA LYS A 19 19.34 -13.46 23.33
C LYS A 19 18.53 -14.59 23.98
N ARG A 20 18.43 -15.70 23.27
CA ARG A 20 17.72 -16.94 23.62
C ARG A 20 18.17 -17.53 24.98
N THR A 21 17.81 -16.92 26.10
CA THR A 21 18.05 -17.47 27.42
C THR A 21 16.81 -17.27 28.31
N ASN A 22 16.22 -18.37 28.72
CA ASN A 22 15.15 -18.51 29.73
C ASN A 22 13.75 -18.02 29.35
N ARG A 23 12.98 -18.92 28.72
CA ARG A 23 11.57 -18.71 28.27
C ARG A 23 10.58 -18.26 29.36
N LYS A 24 10.87 -18.43 30.66
CA LYS A 24 9.95 -18.06 31.76
C LYS A 24 10.15 -16.62 32.24
N ALA A 25 11.39 -16.10 32.33
CA ALA A 25 11.66 -14.74 32.81
C ALA A 25 11.29 -13.64 31.78
N ILE A 26 11.33 -13.96 30.48
CA ILE A 26 11.01 -13.02 29.40
C ILE A 26 9.52 -12.72 29.33
N ARG A 27 8.63 -13.66 29.76
CA ARG A 27 7.17 -13.51 29.68
C ARG A 27 6.60 -12.41 30.57
N THR A 28 7.22 -12.10 31.68
CA THR A 28 6.69 -11.11 32.66
C THR A 28 7.17 -9.68 32.39
N HIS A 29 8.35 -9.49 31.79
CA HIS A 29 8.87 -8.16 31.46
C HIS A 29 8.33 -7.64 30.11
N ASP A 30 8.08 -8.53 29.15
CA ASP A 30 7.56 -8.20 27.81
C ASP A 30 6.10 -7.71 27.82
N MET A 31 5.34 -7.99 28.88
CA MET A 31 3.92 -7.62 28.98
C MET A 31 3.67 -6.15 29.34
N LYS A 32 4.67 -5.38 29.77
CA LYS A 32 4.54 -3.98 30.19
C LYS A 32 4.92 -2.97 29.09
N LEU A 33 5.59 -3.42 28.03
CA LEU A 33 6.03 -2.54 26.93
C LEU A 33 4.90 -2.31 25.93
N THR A 34 4.67 -1.05 25.57
CA THR A 34 3.74 -0.69 24.50
C THR A 34 4.28 -1.15 23.14
N PRO A 35 3.44 -1.28 22.09
CA PRO A 35 3.93 -1.51 20.72
C PRO A 35 4.93 -0.45 20.27
N ILE A 36 4.81 0.78 20.78
CA ILE A 36 5.68 1.92 20.48
C ILE A 36 7.08 1.71 21.06
N ASP A 37 7.18 1.23 22.30
CA ASP A 37 8.48 0.97 22.97
C ASP A 37 9.30 -0.10 22.25
N ARG A 38 8.66 -0.93 21.44
CA ARG A 38 9.29 -2.00 20.64
C ARG A 38 9.67 -1.59 19.23
N ALA A 39 9.48 -0.32 18.86
CA ALA A 39 9.71 0.18 17.51
C ALA A 39 10.77 1.30 17.48
N PRO A 40 12.06 0.98 17.64
CA PRO A 40 13.14 1.98 17.70
C PRO A 40 13.27 2.80 16.40
N LEU A 41 12.76 2.32 15.28
CA LEU A 41 12.79 3.03 13.99
C LEU A 41 11.65 4.05 13.84
N LEU A 42 10.64 4.02 14.71
CA LEU A 42 9.49 4.93 14.61
C LEU A 42 9.90 6.41 14.77
N PRO A 43 10.72 6.79 15.77
CA PRO A 43 11.18 8.18 15.88
C PRO A 43 11.95 8.65 14.64
N LEU A 44 12.79 7.79 14.06
CA LEU A 44 13.56 8.12 12.85
C LEU A 44 12.66 8.30 11.63
N ALA A 45 11.64 7.45 11.46
CA ALA A 45 10.66 7.62 10.42
C ALA A 45 9.88 8.94 10.57
N LEU A 46 9.50 9.30 11.79
CA LEU A 46 8.83 10.58 12.07
C LEU A 46 9.74 11.78 11.81
N CYS A 47 11.02 11.69 12.17
CA CYS A 47 12.01 12.73 11.84
C CYS A 47 12.17 12.91 10.33
N LEU A 48 12.25 11.81 9.57
CA LEU A 48 12.32 11.86 8.10
C LEU A 48 11.07 12.50 7.51
N VAL A 49 9.88 12.11 7.96
CA VAL A 49 8.59 12.70 7.54
C VAL A 49 8.55 14.20 7.84
N ALA A 50 8.98 14.61 9.03
CA ALA A 50 9.04 16.03 9.39
C ALA A 50 9.99 16.82 8.47
N GLY A 51 11.17 16.25 8.15
CA GLY A 51 12.12 16.86 7.22
C GLY A 51 11.54 17.02 5.81
N ILE A 52 10.87 16.00 5.27
CA ILE A 52 10.22 16.07 3.96
C ILE A 52 9.09 17.11 3.97
N ALA A 53 8.29 17.16 5.04
CA ALA A 53 7.16 18.11 5.16
C ALA A 53 7.62 19.57 5.23
N VAL A 54 8.76 19.84 5.89
CA VAL A 54 9.38 21.18 5.93
C VAL A 54 9.95 21.56 4.57
N GLY A 55 10.42 20.59 3.80
CA GLY A 55 11.01 20.83 2.48
C GLY A 55 12.43 21.38 2.54
N ASN A 56 12.97 21.74 1.38
CA ASN A 56 14.32 22.32 1.28
C ASN A 56 14.25 23.85 1.33
N PRO A 57 14.55 24.49 2.47
CA PRO A 57 14.41 25.93 2.63
C PRO A 57 15.46 26.75 1.85
N PHE A 58 16.53 26.10 1.35
CA PHE A 58 17.64 26.79 0.68
C PHE A 58 17.58 26.71 -0.84
N GLY A 59 16.63 25.96 -1.42
CA GLY A 59 16.51 25.74 -2.86
C GLY A 59 17.65 24.89 -3.48
N THR A 60 18.84 24.91 -2.87
CA THR A 60 20.00 24.12 -3.28
C THR A 60 20.36 23.12 -2.19
N GLY A 61 20.84 21.92 -2.57
CA GLY A 61 21.14 20.83 -1.60
C GLY A 61 22.46 21.01 -0.85
N TRP A 62 23.42 21.83 -1.34
CA TRP A 62 24.75 21.91 -0.78
C TRP A 62 24.81 22.43 0.68
N PRO A 63 24.03 23.46 1.11
CA PRO A 63 24.07 23.88 2.50
C PRO A 63 23.58 22.80 3.46
N LEU A 64 22.51 22.07 3.05
CA LEU A 64 21.98 20.97 3.84
C LEU A 64 22.94 19.78 3.91
N MET A 65 23.73 19.52 2.86
CA MET A 65 24.78 18.50 2.87
C MET A 65 25.89 18.85 3.89
N VAL A 66 26.29 20.12 3.97
CA VAL A 66 27.27 20.60 4.97
C VAL A 66 26.67 20.43 6.38
N VAL A 67 25.44 20.84 6.60
CA VAL A 67 24.76 20.68 7.90
C VAL A 67 24.66 19.20 8.26
N ALA A 68 24.29 18.33 7.33
CA ALA A 68 24.23 16.89 7.55
C ALA A 68 25.58 16.31 7.93
N GLY A 69 26.67 16.72 7.25
CA GLY A 69 28.03 16.29 7.54
C GLY A 69 28.50 16.73 8.93
N VAL A 70 28.22 17.97 9.31
CA VAL A 70 28.55 18.50 10.67
C VAL A 70 27.74 17.76 11.74
N LEU A 71 26.44 17.58 11.54
CA LEU A 71 25.59 16.84 12.49
C LEU A 71 26.04 15.39 12.63
N LEU A 72 26.41 14.73 11.54
CA LEU A 72 26.93 13.37 11.58
C LEU A 72 28.24 13.31 12.36
N ALA A 73 29.19 14.23 12.11
CA ALA A 73 30.44 14.31 12.82
C ALA A 73 30.24 14.53 14.33
N VAL A 74 29.36 15.51 14.70
CA VAL A 74 29.03 15.76 16.12
C VAL A 74 28.39 14.53 16.76
N THR A 75 27.49 13.85 16.05
CA THR A 75 26.80 12.63 16.54
C THR A 75 27.81 11.49 16.79
N LEU A 76 28.80 11.33 15.91
CA LEU A 76 29.86 10.33 16.07
C LEU A 76 30.79 10.66 17.22
N LEU A 77 31.19 11.94 17.40
CA LEU A 77 32.04 12.40 18.49
C LEU A 77 31.33 12.35 19.86
N ALA A 78 30.00 12.53 19.86
CA ALA A 78 29.15 12.50 21.06
C ALA A 78 28.94 11.09 21.64
N GLY A 79 29.64 10.07 21.20
CA GLY A 79 29.42 8.65 21.58
C GLY A 79 29.43 8.35 23.09
N ARG A 80 29.95 9.27 23.92
CA ARG A 80 29.90 9.18 25.40
C ARG A 80 28.60 9.71 26.02
N TRP A 81 27.79 10.40 25.23
CA TRP A 81 26.56 11.08 25.69
C TRP A 81 25.33 10.54 24.91
N PRO A 82 24.66 9.51 25.41
CA PRO A 82 23.62 8.79 24.67
C PRO A 82 22.43 9.66 24.27
N LEU A 83 22.07 10.66 25.07
CA LEU A 83 20.99 11.61 24.73
C LEU A 83 21.38 12.50 23.54
N VAL A 84 22.62 13.04 23.54
CA VAL A 84 23.12 13.89 22.46
C VAL A 84 23.22 13.07 21.16
N GLN A 85 23.69 11.84 21.26
CA GLN A 85 23.78 10.92 20.13
C GLN A 85 22.40 10.62 19.54
N SER A 86 21.40 10.31 20.38
CA SER A 86 20.03 10.01 19.92
C SER A 86 19.38 11.22 19.24
N LEU A 87 19.54 12.42 19.82
CA LEU A 87 19.04 13.67 19.24
C LEU A 87 19.76 13.98 17.91
N GLY A 88 21.07 13.79 17.86
CA GLY A 88 21.87 14.01 16.65
C GLY A 88 21.45 13.09 15.51
N VAL A 89 21.20 11.81 15.76
CA VAL A 89 20.69 10.87 14.75
C VAL A 89 19.30 11.32 14.27
N GLY A 90 18.40 11.72 15.18
CA GLY A 90 17.09 12.24 14.80
C GLY A 90 17.19 13.47 13.88
N LEU A 91 18.05 14.44 14.23
CA LEU A 91 18.31 15.62 13.41
C LEU A 91 18.92 15.27 12.05
N CYS A 92 19.83 14.29 11.97
CA CYS A 92 20.33 13.78 10.69
C CYS A 92 19.19 13.27 9.80
N PHE A 93 18.19 12.56 10.36
CA PHE A 93 17.04 12.09 9.59
C PHE A 93 16.12 13.24 9.17
N VAL A 94 15.97 14.31 9.96
CA VAL A 94 15.25 15.51 9.55
C VAL A 94 15.95 16.18 8.37
N VAL A 95 17.27 16.41 8.47
CA VAL A 95 18.05 17.02 7.38
C VAL A 95 18.05 16.14 6.13
N LEU A 96 18.14 14.83 6.28
CA LEU A 96 18.00 13.88 5.18
C LEU A 96 16.63 14.00 4.51
N GLY A 97 15.55 14.14 5.30
CA GLY A 97 14.21 14.41 4.78
C GLY A 97 14.13 15.70 3.98
N MET A 98 14.74 16.78 4.46
CA MET A 98 14.81 18.05 3.73
C MET A 98 15.59 17.92 2.42
N LEU A 99 16.67 17.14 2.40
CA LEU A 99 17.49 16.89 1.20
C LEU A 99 16.74 16.10 0.13
N VAL A 100 15.92 15.14 0.55
CA VAL A 100 15.15 14.26 -0.34
C VAL A 100 13.77 14.86 -0.65
N ALA A 101 13.38 15.96 0.00
CA ALA A 101 12.09 16.63 -0.25
C ALA A 101 11.91 16.89 -1.76
N PRO A 102 10.69 16.67 -2.30
CA PRO A 102 10.44 16.85 -3.72
C PRO A 102 10.76 18.31 -4.08
N ALA A 103 11.72 18.49 -5.00
CA ALA A 103 11.93 19.78 -5.64
C ALA A 103 10.71 20.08 -6.53
N GLU A 104 10.35 21.35 -6.69
CA GLU A 104 9.41 21.71 -7.74
C GLU A 104 10.00 21.21 -9.07
N GLU A 105 9.34 20.20 -9.66
CA GLU A 105 9.77 19.64 -10.93
C GLU A 105 9.80 20.75 -11.98
N GLY A 106 10.98 21.12 -12.42
CA GLY A 106 11.20 21.88 -13.65
C GLY A 106 10.65 21.02 -14.79
N GLY A 107 9.37 21.20 -15.11
CA GLY A 107 8.67 20.42 -16.13
C GLY A 107 9.39 20.56 -17.48
N VAL A 108 9.33 19.51 -18.30
CA VAL A 108 9.68 19.62 -19.72
C VAL A 108 9.02 20.88 -20.28
N ALA A 109 9.81 21.74 -20.91
CA ALA A 109 9.31 23.02 -21.43
C ALA A 109 8.11 22.74 -22.33
N ASP A 110 7.03 23.51 -22.15
CA ASP A 110 5.81 23.39 -22.93
C ASP A 110 6.09 23.56 -24.42
N GLY A 111 5.50 22.69 -25.24
CA GLY A 111 5.60 22.78 -26.69
C GLY A 111 6.83 22.12 -27.33
N VAL A 112 7.74 21.54 -26.56
CA VAL A 112 8.91 20.83 -27.11
C VAL A 112 8.51 19.42 -27.57
N TRP A 113 8.89 19.09 -28.81
CA TRP A 113 8.70 17.76 -29.35
C TRP A 113 9.62 16.75 -28.65
N THR A 114 9.02 15.73 -28.04
CA THR A 114 9.73 14.72 -27.28
C THR A 114 9.28 13.33 -27.72
N GLU A 115 10.22 12.40 -27.82
CA GLU A 115 9.87 11.00 -28.04
C GLU A 115 9.21 10.40 -26.81
N ALA A 116 8.19 9.59 -27.04
CA ALA A 116 7.45 8.95 -26.00
C ALA A 116 7.01 7.55 -26.42
N VAL A 117 6.76 6.70 -25.44
CA VAL A 117 6.18 5.37 -25.64
C VAL A 117 4.89 5.28 -24.86
N VAL A 118 3.83 4.74 -25.48
CA VAL A 118 2.55 4.51 -24.79
C VAL A 118 2.75 3.48 -23.69
N ALA A 119 2.65 3.92 -22.44
CA ALA A 119 2.94 3.11 -21.28
C ALA A 119 1.69 2.42 -20.68
N SER A 120 0.48 2.80 -21.11
CA SER A 120 -0.75 2.19 -20.65
C SER A 120 -1.75 2.05 -21.80
N PRO A 121 -2.71 1.11 -21.69
CA PRO A 121 -3.86 1.14 -22.58
C PRO A 121 -4.58 2.48 -22.48
N ILE A 122 -5.11 2.92 -23.58
CA ILE A 122 -5.86 4.19 -23.67
C ILE A 122 -7.18 4.08 -22.92
N ALA A 123 -7.61 5.21 -22.33
CA ALA A 123 -8.93 5.35 -21.76
C ALA A 123 -9.73 6.42 -22.51
N GLU A 124 -10.84 6.01 -23.11
CA GLU A 124 -11.71 6.92 -23.84
C GLU A 124 -12.46 7.85 -22.88
N ARG A 125 -12.56 9.12 -23.30
CA ARG A 125 -13.40 10.14 -22.68
C ARG A 125 -14.31 10.78 -23.75
N PRO A 126 -15.31 11.58 -23.38
CA PRO A 126 -16.23 12.15 -24.36
C PRO A 126 -15.54 12.90 -25.50
N LYS A 127 -14.51 13.69 -25.21
CA LYS A 127 -13.80 14.53 -26.19
C LYS A 127 -12.31 14.18 -26.37
N THR A 128 -11.73 13.37 -25.47
CA THR A 128 -10.30 13.08 -25.44
C THR A 128 -10.04 11.60 -25.20
N VAL A 129 -8.83 11.18 -25.54
CA VAL A 129 -8.26 9.89 -25.19
C VAL A 129 -7.16 10.13 -24.16
N MET A 130 -7.26 9.51 -23.00
CA MET A 130 -6.24 9.59 -21.97
C MET A 130 -5.25 8.44 -22.15
N ALA A 131 -3.97 8.77 -22.21
CA ALA A 131 -2.86 7.81 -22.25
C ALA A 131 -1.77 8.22 -21.28
N ASP A 132 -1.18 7.24 -20.60
CA ASP A 132 0.06 7.47 -19.88
C ASP A 132 1.23 7.27 -20.85
N LEU A 133 2.01 8.30 -21.07
CA LEU A 133 3.18 8.30 -21.94
C LEU A 133 4.45 8.21 -21.09
N LEU A 134 5.40 7.44 -21.56
CA LEU A 134 6.75 7.38 -21.01
C LEU A 134 7.66 8.22 -21.93
N LEU A 135 8.08 9.36 -21.43
CA LEU A 135 8.93 10.29 -22.19
C LEU A 135 10.37 9.74 -22.25
N THR A 136 10.99 9.83 -23.42
CA THR A 136 12.37 9.40 -23.61
C THR A 136 13.23 10.61 -24.01
N PRO A 137 14.45 10.73 -23.49
CA PRO A 137 15.21 9.76 -22.69
C PRO A 137 14.96 9.86 -21.17
N SER A 138 14.22 10.85 -20.66
CA SER A 138 14.06 11.11 -19.23
C SER A 138 13.48 9.92 -18.44
N GLY A 139 12.67 9.07 -19.08
CA GLY A 139 11.96 7.98 -18.42
C GLY A 139 10.77 8.45 -17.57
N GLU A 140 10.43 9.72 -17.63
CA GLU A 140 9.31 10.32 -16.92
C GLU A 140 8.00 9.76 -17.45
N ARG A 141 7.12 9.30 -16.54
CA ARG A 141 5.77 8.88 -16.90
C ARG A 141 4.83 10.06 -16.73
N ARG A 142 4.23 10.49 -17.83
CA ARG A 142 3.30 11.60 -17.83
C ARG A 142 1.93 11.17 -18.38
N ARG A 143 0.88 11.60 -17.68
CA ARG A 143 -0.48 11.38 -18.16
C ARG A 143 -0.85 12.48 -19.13
N CYS A 144 -1.22 12.08 -20.35
CA CYS A 144 -1.54 12.99 -21.42
C CYS A 144 -2.97 12.76 -21.95
N TYR A 145 -3.57 13.85 -22.41
CA TYR A 145 -4.89 13.87 -23.03
C TYR A 145 -4.74 14.24 -24.50
N LEU A 146 -4.99 13.27 -25.38
CA LEU A 146 -5.00 13.46 -26.83
C LEU A 146 -6.43 13.73 -27.29
N TRP A 147 -6.60 14.46 -28.38
CA TRP A 147 -7.91 14.59 -29.00
C TRP A 147 -8.42 13.23 -29.49
N LYS A 148 -9.75 13.01 -29.34
CA LYS A 148 -10.38 11.76 -29.77
C LYS A 148 -10.55 11.79 -31.30
N ASP A 149 -9.75 11.02 -32.00
CA ASP A 149 -9.80 10.78 -33.44
C ASP A 149 -9.53 9.28 -33.72
N GLU A 150 -9.71 8.87 -34.97
CA GLU A 150 -9.50 7.47 -35.35
C GLU A 150 -8.08 7.00 -35.09
N ARG A 151 -7.08 7.90 -35.22
CA ARG A 151 -5.67 7.59 -35.00
C ARG A 151 -5.37 7.38 -33.52
N SER A 152 -5.92 8.22 -32.63
CA SER A 152 -5.73 8.11 -31.18
C SER A 152 -6.43 6.90 -30.58
N LEU A 153 -7.56 6.48 -31.13
CA LEU A 153 -8.30 5.29 -30.72
C LEU A 153 -7.58 3.96 -31.07
N GLN A 154 -6.69 3.99 -32.05
CA GLN A 154 -5.90 2.82 -32.46
C GLN A 154 -4.57 2.68 -31.71
N LEU A 155 -4.25 3.59 -30.78
CA LEU A 155 -3.02 3.51 -30.00
C LEU A 155 -3.01 2.29 -29.08
N LYS A 156 -1.89 1.59 -29.08
CA LYS A 156 -1.66 0.40 -28.23
C LYS A 156 -0.50 0.64 -27.27
N PRO A 157 -0.46 -0.06 -26.14
CA PRO A 157 0.73 -0.08 -25.30
C PRO A 157 1.97 -0.50 -26.11
N ALA A 158 3.08 0.18 -25.87
CA ALA A 158 4.35 0.08 -26.60
C ALA A 158 4.41 0.75 -27.98
N ASP A 159 3.37 1.48 -28.44
CA ASP A 159 3.49 2.33 -29.61
C ASP A 159 4.48 3.47 -29.37
N ASN A 160 5.36 3.72 -30.36
CA ASN A 160 6.25 4.86 -30.34
C ASN A 160 5.52 6.10 -30.86
N LEU A 161 5.67 7.18 -30.13
CA LEU A 161 5.10 8.48 -30.47
C LEU A 161 6.18 9.57 -30.40
N VAL A 162 6.02 10.60 -31.20
CA VAL A 162 6.69 11.90 -31.01
C VAL A 162 5.59 12.87 -30.64
N VAL A 163 5.67 13.49 -29.45
CA VAL A 163 4.59 14.32 -28.89
C VAL A 163 5.11 15.70 -28.49
N SER A 164 4.27 16.71 -28.67
CA SER A 164 4.43 18.03 -28.11
C SER A 164 3.34 18.24 -27.05
N ILE A 165 3.76 18.39 -25.78
CA ILE A 165 2.85 18.48 -24.64
C ILE A 165 2.69 19.94 -24.25
N HIS A 166 1.45 20.39 -24.12
CA HIS A 166 1.07 21.72 -23.65
C HIS A 166 0.39 21.61 -22.28
N ASP A 167 0.52 22.64 -21.44
CA ASP A 167 -0.08 22.69 -20.10
C ASP A 167 0.18 21.42 -19.28
N ARG A 168 1.38 20.85 -19.42
CA ARG A 168 1.83 19.63 -18.73
C ARG A 168 1.04 18.35 -19.04
N GLN A 169 -0.12 18.41 -19.72
CA GLN A 169 -1.00 17.24 -19.91
C GLN A 169 -1.70 17.16 -21.26
N PHE A 170 -1.85 18.26 -21.98
CA PHE A 170 -2.61 18.26 -23.21
C PHE A 170 -1.70 18.13 -24.44
N VAL A 171 -2.12 17.29 -25.38
CA VAL A 171 -1.49 17.14 -26.68
C VAL A 171 -2.47 17.66 -27.73
N SER A 172 -2.05 18.67 -28.51
CA SER A 172 -2.87 19.23 -29.56
C SER A 172 -3.16 18.18 -30.64
N ARG A 173 -4.14 18.46 -31.53
CA ARG A 173 -4.56 17.52 -32.59
C ARG A 173 -3.41 17.14 -33.53
N ASP A 174 -2.55 18.11 -33.82
CA ASP A 174 -1.35 17.94 -34.68
C ASP A 174 -0.05 17.81 -33.86
N GLY A 175 -0.18 17.78 -32.54
CA GLY A 175 0.94 17.74 -31.58
C GLY A 175 1.46 16.33 -31.34
N TRP A 176 1.13 15.35 -32.17
CA TRP A 176 1.66 14.00 -32.04
C TRP A 176 1.69 13.26 -33.37
N GLN A 177 2.67 12.38 -33.51
CA GLN A 177 2.85 11.51 -34.65
C GLN A 177 3.26 10.10 -34.18
N ARG A 178 2.82 9.08 -34.92
CA ARG A 178 3.35 7.73 -34.72
C ARG A 178 4.74 7.66 -35.34
N GLY A 179 5.70 7.14 -34.60
CA GLY A 179 7.07 6.99 -35.04
C GLY A 179 8.07 7.35 -33.96
N GLY A 180 9.34 7.37 -34.31
CA GLY A 180 10.44 7.55 -33.37
C GLY A 180 11.03 6.23 -32.88
N ASN A 181 12.18 6.35 -32.23
CA ASN A 181 12.95 5.22 -31.69
C ASN A 181 12.81 5.05 -30.17
N GLY A 182 11.72 5.55 -29.60
CA GLY A 182 11.49 5.58 -28.15
C GLY A 182 11.76 4.24 -27.47
N LEU A 183 11.37 3.12 -28.08
CA LEU A 183 11.62 1.78 -27.53
C LEU A 183 13.10 1.42 -27.41
N SER A 184 13.98 1.95 -28.29
CA SER A 184 15.42 1.67 -28.24
C SER A 184 16.09 2.36 -27.06
N HIS A 185 15.57 3.51 -26.64
CA HIS A 185 16.09 4.32 -25.54
C HIS A 185 15.57 3.88 -24.16
N LEU A 186 14.66 2.91 -24.09
CA LEU A 186 14.13 2.40 -22.82
C LEU A 186 15.14 1.52 -22.11
N SER A 187 15.24 1.70 -20.78
CA SER A 187 15.99 0.81 -19.90
C SER A 187 15.41 -0.60 -19.90
N ALA A 188 16.21 -1.59 -19.48
CA ALA A 188 15.75 -2.98 -19.37
C ALA A 188 14.50 -3.12 -18.47
N PHE A 189 14.43 -2.35 -17.38
CA PHE A 189 13.28 -2.33 -16.47
C PHE A 189 12.02 -1.77 -17.15
N GLN A 190 12.15 -0.68 -17.89
CA GLN A 190 11.03 -0.07 -18.63
C GLN A 190 10.49 -1.02 -19.71
N ARG A 191 11.37 -1.72 -20.44
CA ARG A 191 10.97 -2.77 -21.40
C ARG A 191 10.25 -3.93 -20.73
N LEU A 192 10.71 -4.38 -19.55
CA LEU A 192 10.03 -5.42 -18.78
C LEU A 192 8.63 -4.95 -18.36
N ARG A 193 8.50 -3.71 -17.91
CA ARG A 193 7.22 -3.10 -17.56
C ARG A 193 6.24 -3.06 -18.72
N LEU A 194 6.68 -2.68 -19.92
CA LEU A 194 5.85 -2.70 -21.13
C LEU A 194 5.38 -4.11 -21.48
N LYS A 195 6.28 -5.11 -21.41
CA LYS A 195 5.90 -6.53 -21.61
C LYS A 195 4.85 -6.98 -20.61
N ALA A 196 4.98 -6.58 -19.34
CA ALA A 196 4.00 -6.91 -18.31
C ALA A 196 2.62 -6.30 -18.61
N LEU A 197 2.56 -5.07 -19.14
CA LEU A 197 1.31 -4.44 -19.57
C LEU A 197 0.65 -5.17 -20.75
N LEU A 198 1.44 -5.69 -21.69
CA LEU A 198 0.92 -6.52 -22.80
C LEU A 198 0.35 -7.86 -22.27
N TRP A 199 1.03 -8.48 -21.30
CA TRP A 199 0.51 -9.69 -20.63
C TRP A 199 -0.76 -9.41 -19.84
N ARG A 200 -0.86 -8.24 -19.21
CA ARG A 200 -2.08 -7.79 -18.55
C ARG A 200 -3.24 -7.68 -19.52
N GLU A 201 -3.02 -7.10 -20.70
CA GLU A 201 -4.06 -6.97 -21.73
C GLU A 201 -4.52 -8.36 -22.23
N TRP A 202 -3.59 -9.28 -22.47
CA TRP A 202 -3.91 -10.67 -22.78
C TRP A 202 -4.76 -11.33 -21.68
N ALA A 203 -4.40 -11.13 -20.40
CA ALA A 203 -5.17 -11.66 -19.27
C ALA A 203 -6.57 -11.03 -19.18
N LEU A 204 -6.71 -9.72 -19.46
CA LEU A 204 -8.00 -9.05 -19.55
C LEU A 204 -8.88 -9.67 -20.64
N GLN A 205 -8.36 -9.86 -21.85
CA GLN A 205 -9.11 -10.50 -22.93
C GLN A 205 -9.58 -11.91 -22.55
N ARG A 206 -8.76 -12.66 -21.82
CA ARG A 206 -9.11 -14.00 -21.37
C ARG A 206 -10.21 -14.01 -20.29
N LEU A 207 -10.23 -12.99 -19.42
CA LEU A 207 -11.27 -12.80 -18.42
C LEU A 207 -12.60 -12.30 -19.03
N HIS A 208 -12.55 -11.57 -20.16
CA HIS A 208 -13.72 -11.07 -20.89
C HIS A 208 -14.36 -12.10 -21.84
N ALA A 209 -13.85 -13.32 -21.92
CA ALA A 209 -14.31 -14.33 -22.91
C ALA A 209 -15.75 -14.82 -22.72
N SER A 210 -16.49 -14.34 -21.74
CA SER A 210 -17.91 -14.67 -21.52
C SER A 210 -18.80 -13.45 -21.72
N ALA A 211 -19.85 -13.59 -22.52
CA ALA A 211 -20.79 -12.51 -22.94
C ALA A 211 -21.77 -12.05 -21.83
N ALA A 212 -21.44 -12.22 -20.56
CA ALA A 212 -22.28 -11.88 -19.44
C ALA A 212 -22.09 -10.42 -18.99
N ASP A 213 -22.85 -9.98 -18.02
CA ASP A 213 -22.92 -8.69 -17.37
C ASP A 213 -21.66 -7.80 -17.44
N ALA A 214 -21.73 -6.68 -18.16
CA ALA A 214 -20.63 -5.74 -18.37
C ALA A 214 -20.09 -5.15 -17.06
N ASP A 215 -20.97 -4.90 -16.09
CA ASP A 215 -20.59 -4.38 -14.78
C ASP A 215 -19.80 -5.41 -13.97
N ALA A 216 -20.18 -6.69 -14.03
CA ALA A 216 -19.43 -7.75 -13.37
C ALA A 216 -18.03 -7.91 -14.00
N GLN A 217 -17.93 -7.85 -15.32
CA GLN A 217 -16.63 -7.89 -16.01
C GLN A 217 -15.74 -6.70 -15.63
N ALA A 218 -16.31 -5.48 -15.59
CA ALA A 218 -15.58 -4.28 -15.17
C ALA A 218 -15.05 -4.39 -13.74
N VAL A 219 -15.82 -4.98 -12.83
CA VAL A 219 -15.41 -5.23 -11.44
C VAL A 219 -14.28 -6.27 -11.38
N VAL A 220 -14.39 -7.39 -12.10
CA VAL A 220 -13.32 -8.40 -12.17
C VAL A 220 -12.02 -7.78 -12.70
N ALA A 221 -12.10 -7.02 -13.80
CA ALA A 221 -10.95 -6.35 -14.38
C ALA A 221 -10.28 -5.38 -13.39
N ALA A 222 -11.08 -4.61 -12.65
CA ALA A 222 -10.59 -3.68 -11.64
C ALA A 222 -9.95 -4.39 -10.43
N MET A 223 -10.61 -5.43 -9.91
CA MET A 223 -10.16 -6.14 -8.71
C MET A 223 -8.95 -7.04 -8.95
N VAL A 224 -8.88 -7.70 -10.12
CA VAL A 224 -7.83 -8.69 -10.40
C VAL A 224 -6.62 -8.05 -11.04
N LEU A 225 -6.83 -7.18 -12.03
CA LEU A 225 -5.77 -6.60 -12.85
C LEU A 225 -5.63 -5.07 -12.71
N GLY A 226 -6.46 -4.43 -11.87
CA GLY A 226 -6.42 -3.00 -11.63
C GLY A 226 -6.92 -2.14 -12.80
N ASP A 227 -7.68 -2.74 -13.71
CA ASP A 227 -8.25 -2.00 -14.83
C ASP A 227 -9.61 -1.37 -14.47
N LYS A 228 -9.60 -0.06 -14.30
CA LYS A 228 -10.78 0.72 -13.92
C LYS A 228 -11.45 1.41 -15.11
N ARG A 229 -11.03 1.15 -16.34
CA ARG A 229 -11.51 1.86 -17.54
C ARG A 229 -13.01 1.64 -17.77
N ALA A 230 -13.46 0.40 -17.63
CA ALA A 230 -14.83 0.00 -17.86
C ALA A 230 -15.78 0.28 -16.69
N LEU A 231 -15.30 0.75 -15.52
CA LEU A 231 -16.15 1.06 -14.37
C LEU A 231 -17.01 2.30 -14.62
N THR A 232 -18.33 2.16 -14.60
CA THR A 232 -19.27 3.27 -14.70
C THR A 232 -19.20 4.20 -13.48
N ARG A 233 -19.70 5.43 -13.60
CA ARG A 233 -19.79 6.36 -12.46
C ARG A 233 -20.75 5.86 -11.40
N GLU A 234 -21.89 5.32 -11.82
CA GLU A 234 -22.91 4.76 -10.94
C GLU A 234 -22.34 3.61 -10.10
N LEU A 235 -21.63 2.68 -10.76
CA LEU A 235 -21.02 1.56 -10.07
C LEU A 235 -19.97 2.02 -9.04
N ARG A 236 -19.15 3.00 -9.40
CA ARG A 236 -18.16 3.60 -8.46
C ARG A 236 -18.84 4.27 -7.27
N ASP A 237 -19.99 4.94 -7.50
CA ASP A 237 -20.74 5.59 -6.42
C ASP A 237 -21.38 4.57 -5.49
N VAL A 238 -21.97 3.49 -6.00
CA VAL A 238 -22.47 2.36 -5.19
C VAL A 238 -21.39 1.80 -4.27
N TYR A 239 -20.18 1.56 -4.80
CA TYR A 239 -19.05 1.08 -4.00
C TYR A 239 -18.54 2.13 -3.01
N SER A 240 -18.64 3.41 -3.33
CA SER A 240 -18.26 4.50 -2.44
C SER A 240 -19.24 4.66 -1.27
N VAL A 241 -20.53 4.73 -1.55
CA VAL A 241 -21.59 4.85 -0.55
C VAL A 241 -21.60 3.67 0.41
N SER A 242 -21.45 2.45 -0.13
CA SER A 242 -21.40 1.22 0.68
C SER A 242 -20.09 1.04 1.47
N GLY A 243 -19.04 1.84 1.20
CA GLY A 243 -17.73 1.75 1.87
C GLY A 243 -16.79 0.70 1.27
N ALA A 244 -17.12 0.15 0.09
CA ALA A 244 -16.31 -0.87 -0.60
C ALA A 244 -15.33 -0.32 -1.65
N SER A 245 -15.14 1.00 -1.77
CA SER A 245 -14.23 1.61 -2.77
C SER A 245 -12.83 1.04 -2.74
N HIS A 246 -12.34 0.63 -1.56
CA HIS A 246 -11.02 0.05 -1.36
C HIS A 246 -10.86 -1.33 -2.04
N VAL A 247 -11.95 -2.00 -2.38
CA VAL A 247 -11.94 -3.30 -3.07
C VAL A 247 -11.80 -3.14 -4.58
N LEU A 248 -12.36 -2.06 -5.17
CA LEU A 248 -12.15 -1.70 -6.58
C LEU A 248 -10.72 -1.21 -6.85
N ALA A 249 -10.01 -0.77 -5.82
CA ALA A 249 -8.60 -0.45 -5.93
C ALA A 249 -7.78 -1.68 -5.55
N LEU A 250 -6.79 -2.03 -6.37
CA LEU A 250 -5.80 -3.03 -5.98
C LEU A 250 -5.15 -2.59 -4.66
N SER A 251 -5.30 -3.39 -3.62
CA SER A 251 -4.93 -3.03 -2.27
C SER A 251 -3.98 -4.05 -1.64
N GLY A 252 -3.42 -3.70 -0.49
CA GLY A 252 -2.63 -4.63 0.32
C GLY A 252 -3.39 -5.91 0.71
N LEU A 253 -4.73 -5.85 0.81
CA LEU A 253 -5.56 -7.04 1.05
C LEU A 253 -5.40 -8.06 -0.10
N HIS A 254 -5.46 -7.62 -1.36
CA HIS A 254 -5.29 -8.48 -2.54
C HIS A 254 -3.92 -9.17 -2.50
N LEU A 255 -2.86 -8.42 -2.22
CA LEU A 255 -1.51 -8.97 -2.15
C LEU A 255 -1.34 -9.94 -0.96
N SER A 256 -2.00 -9.66 0.17
CA SER A 256 -2.02 -10.54 1.34
C SER A 256 -2.75 -11.85 1.07
N ILE A 257 -3.82 -11.83 0.28
CA ILE A 257 -4.55 -13.02 -0.15
C ILE A 257 -3.64 -13.87 -1.07
N ILE A 258 -2.95 -13.23 -2.02
CA ILE A 258 -2.00 -13.92 -2.91
C ILE A 258 -0.82 -14.49 -2.10
N TYR A 259 -0.28 -13.72 -1.15
CA TYR A 259 0.76 -14.21 -0.24
C TYR A 259 0.29 -15.46 0.53
N LEU A 260 -0.93 -15.45 1.06
CA LEU A 260 -1.53 -16.59 1.75
C LEU A 260 -1.67 -17.80 0.85
N LEU A 261 -2.13 -17.61 -0.39
CA LEU A 261 -2.23 -18.68 -1.39
C LEU A 261 -0.86 -19.31 -1.66
N LEU A 262 0.14 -18.49 -1.94
CA LEU A 262 1.50 -18.95 -2.22
C LEU A 262 2.12 -19.68 -1.03
N THR A 263 1.91 -19.19 0.19
CA THR A 263 2.39 -19.89 1.40
C THR A 263 1.72 -21.26 1.60
N ARG A 264 0.47 -21.44 1.15
CA ARG A 264 -0.22 -22.73 1.16
C ARG A 264 0.32 -23.66 0.09
N LEU A 265 0.55 -23.17 -1.12
CA LEU A 265 1.11 -23.95 -2.22
C LEU A 265 2.54 -24.45 -1.92
N THR A 266 3.31 -23.72 -1.14
CA THR A 266 4.66 -24.14 -0.73
C THR A 266 4.67 -25.23 0.36
N LEU A 267 3.49 -25.76 0.78
CA LEU A 267 3.34 -26.85 1.75
C LEU A 267 4.19 -26.67 3.03
N GLY A 268 4.28 -25.46 3.54
CA GLY A 268 5.08 -25.13 4.71
C GLY A 268 6.58 -24.94 4.44
N ARG A 269 7.06 -25.17 3.20
CA ARG A 269 8.45 -24.89 2.78
C ARG A 269 8.77 -23.41 2.63
N HIS A 270 7.78 -22.52 2.85
CA HIS A 270 7.98 -21.07 2.90
C HIS A 270 8.95 -20.62 4.02
N ARG A 271 9.27 -21.48 4.99
CA ARG A 271 10.31 -21.23 6.01
C ARG A 271 11.72 -21.35 5.49
N PHE A 272 11.91 -22.02 4.36
CA PHE A 272 13.20 -22.05 3.68
C PHE A 272 13.39 -20.76 2.88
N TRP A 273 14.61 -20.28 2.82
CA TRP A 273 14.94 -19.04 2.10
C TRP A 273 14.46 -19.05 0.63
N LEU A 274 14.57 -20.20 -0.05
CA LEU A 274 14.09 -20.34 -1.43
C LEU A 274 12.58 -20.14 -1.55
N GLY A 275 11.80 -20.69 -0.61
CA GLY A 275 10.33 -20.49 -0.58
C GLY A 275 9.96 -19.04 -0.38
N GLN A 276 10.66 -18.31 0.49
CA GLN A 276 10.43 -16.87 0.70
C GLN A 276 10.81 -16.06 -0.54
N VAL A 277 11.95 -16.36 -1.17
CA VAL A 277 12.37 -15.68 -2.40
C VAL A 277 11.33 -15.87 -3.51
N LEU A 278 10.84 -17.10 -3.70
CA LEU A 278 9.80 -17.38 -4.71
C LEU A 278 8.50 -16.62 -4.42
N ILE A 279 8.07 -16.57 -3.16
CA ILE A 279 6.87 -15.82 -2.77
C ILE A 279 7.07 -14.33 -3.07
N VAL A 280 8.16 -13.74 -2.61
CA VAL A 280 8.46 -12.31 -2.84
C VAL A 280 8.56 -12.01 -4.34
N ALA A 281 9.26 -12.84 -5.11
CA ALA A 281 9.35 -12.70 -6.57
C ALA A 281 7.96 -12.75 -7.24
N SER A 282 7.08 -13.67 -6.82
CA SER A 282 5.71 -13.78 -7.33
C SER A 282 4.86 -12.54 -6.98
N LEU A 283 5.01 -11.96 -5.79
CA LEU A 283 4.32 -10.74 -5.39
C LEU A 283 4.77 -9.54 -6.24
N TRP A 284 6.07 -9.41 -6.49
CA TRP A 284 6.60 -8.36 -7.37
C TRP A 284 6.23 -8.58 -8.84
N ALA A 285 6.19 -9.83 -9.30
CA ALA A 285 5.72 -10.15 -10.65
C ALA A 285 4.24 -9.75 -10.83
N PHE A 286 3.38 -10.05 -9.83
CA PHE A 286 1.98 -9.60 -9.84
C PHE A 286 1.87 -8.07 -9.79
N THR A 287 2.65 -7.40 -8.95
CA THR A 287 2.69 -5.93 -8.85
C THR A 287 3.14 -5.30 -10.17
N LEU A 288 4.10 -5.90 -10.86
CA LEU A 288 4.55 -5.48 -12.19
C LEU A 288 3.46 -5.69 -13.25
N LEU A 289 2.82 -6.86 -13.25
CA LEU A 289 1.71 -7.21 -14.17
C LEU A 289 0.56 -6.21 -14.07
N THR A 290 0.22 -5.77 -12.85
CA THR A 290 -0.86 -4.81 -12.60
C THR A 290 -0.46 -3.34 -12.81
N GLY A 291 0.76 -3.08 -13.32
CA GLY A 291 1.25 -1.77 -13.71
C GLY A 291 1.90 -0.96 -12.60
N LEU A 292 2.38 -1.60 -11.52
CA LEU A 292 3.09 -0.95 -10.41
C LEU A 292 2.23 0.13 -9.71
N SER A 293 0.96 -0.19 -9.41
CA SER A 293 0.12 0.75 -8.67
C SER A 293 0.76 1.06 -7.31
N THR A 294 0.71 2.34 -6.88
CA THR A 294 1.34 2.82 -5.64
C THR A 294 0.93 1.99 -4.43
N SER A 295 -0.34 1.57 -4.36
CA SER A 295 -0.87 0.73 -3.29
C SER A 295 -0.23 -0.66 -3.23
N LEU A 296 -0.06 -1.31 -4.38
CA LEU A 296 0.57 -2.64 -4.45
C LEU A 296 2.08 -2.57 -4.19
N VAL A 297 2.76 -1.53 -4.70
CA VAL A 297 4.18 -1.32 -4.40
C VAL A 297 4.41 -1.20 -2.90
N ARG A 298 3.58 -0.42 -2.18
CA ARG A 298 3.65 -0.33 -0.71
C ARG A 298 3.47 -1.69 -0.04
N ALA A 299 2.43 -2.42 -0.42
CA ALA A 299 2.15 -3.73 0.15
C ALA A 299 3.25 -4.76 -0.17
N ALA A 300 3.77 -4.78 -1.40
CA ALA A 300 4.87 -5.62 -1.81
C ALA A 300 6.15 -5.30 -1.01
N THR A 301 6.46 -4.02 -0.82
CA THR A 301 7.60 -3.59 -0.01
C THR A 301 7.44 -4.01 1.46
N MET A 302 6.25 -3.79 2.07
CA MET A 302 5.97 -4.25 3.45
C MET A 302 6.13 -5.76 3.60
N LEU A 303 5.58 -6.54 2.66
CA LEU A 303 5.70 -8.00 2.68
C LEU A 303 7.12 -8.47 2.43
N THR A 304 7.89 -7.79 1.58
CA THR A 304 9.31 -8.07 1.35
C THR A 304 10.13 -7.81 2.62
N VAL A 305 9.94 -6.66 3.26
CA VAL A 305 10.60 -6.32 4.52
C VAL A 305 10.24 -7.34 5.60
N TYR A 306 8.96 -7.72 5.68
CA TYR A 306 8.50 -8.76 6.60
C TYR A 306 9.19 -10.11 6.33
N ALA A 307 9.28 -10.52 5.06
CA ALA A 307 9.94 -11.77 4.66
C ALA A 307 11.44 -11.77 5.01
N LEU A 308 12.14 -10.66 4.77
CA LEU A 308 13.55 -10.50 5.12
C LEU A 308 13.79 -10.62 6.63
N PHE A 309 12.96 -9.97 7.42
CA PHE A 309 13.04 -10.11 8.86
C PHE A 309 12.72 -11.54 9.32
N ALA A 310 11.74 -12.21 8.73
CA ALA A 310 11.38 -13.58 9.03
C ALA A 310 12.54 -14.56 8.79
N LEU A 311 13.30 -14.37 7.71
CA LEU A 311 14.51 -15.14 7.42
C LEU A 311 15.61 -14.93 8.45
N GLY A 312 15.74 -13.73 9.02
CA GLY A 312 16.70 -13.42 10.07
C GLY A 312 16.42 -14.08 11.43
N GLY A 313 15.34 -14.86 11.57
CA GLY A 313 14.96 -15.55 12.81
C GLY A 313 14.63 -14.62 13.98
N ARG A 314 14.47 -13.34 13.74
CA ARG A 314 14.19 -12.31 14.76
C ARG A 314 12.67 -12.16 14.94
N ARG A 315 12.23 -11.96 16.18
CA ARG A 315 10.85 -11.56 16.46
C ARG A 315 10.70 -10.10 16.06
N HIS A 316 9.80 -9.82 15.11
CA HIS A 316 9.62 -8.46 14.59
C HIS A 316 8.51 -7.76 15.35
N ALA A 317 8.76 -6.51 15.76
CA ALA A 317 7.69 -5.61 16.12
C ALA A 317 7.03 -5.12 14.82
N PRO A 318 5.73 -5.36 14.60
CA PRO A 318 5.06 -4.93 13.35
C PRO A 318 5.20 -3.43 13.07
N LEU A 319 5.23 -2.62 14.12
CA LEU A 319 5.46 -1.17 14.02
C LEU A 319 6.89 -0.86 13.53
N GLY A 320 7.89 -1.68 13.88
CA GLY A 320 9.25 -1.56 13.37
C GLY A 320 9.33 -1.85 11.87
N VAL A 321 8.59 -2.87 11.39
CA VAL A 321 8.46 -3.18 9.95
C VAL A 321 7.79 -2.02 9.23
N LEU A 322 6.70 -1.48 9.76
CA LEU A 322 5.98 -0.35 9.18
C LEU A 322 6.89 0.88 9.07
N SER A 323 7.61 1.22 10.15
CA SER A 323 8.54 2.37 10.18
C SER A 323 9.69 2.21 9.20
N PHE A 324 10.30 1.01 9.13
CA PHE A 324 11.37 0.74 8.17
C PHE A 324 10.87 0.84 6.72
N THR A 325 9.68 0.31 6.45
CA THR A 325 9.06 0.43 5.11
C THR A 325 8.81 1.88 4.75
N ALA A 326 8.32 2.70 5.69
CA ALA A 326 8.13 4.13 5.48
C ALA A 326 9.44 4.83 5.10
N ILE A 327 10.51 4.58 5.88
CA ILE A 327 11.84 5.15 5.60
C ILE A 327 12.31 4.75 4.19
N VAL A 328 12.27 3.46 3.86
CA VAL A 328 12.71 2.99 2.55
C VAL A 328 11.91 3.65 1.43
N MET A 329 10.58 3.65 1.52
CA MET A 329 9.74 4.21 0.47
C MET A 329 9.97 5.72 0.29
N LEU A 330 10.04 6.48 1.38
CA LEU A 330 10.23 7.93 1.34
C LEU A 330 11.64 8.34 0.90
N LEU A 331 12.64 7.50 1.05
CA LEU A 331 13.98 7.72 0.49
C LEU A 331 14.01 7.50 -1.03
N PHE A 332 13.20 6.57 -1.56
CA PHE A 332 13.09 6.34 -3.01
C PHE A 332 12.16 7.32 -3.71
N ASP A 333 11.07 7.70 -3.04
CA ASP A 333 10.05 8.61 -3.55
C ASP A 333 9.46 9.42 -2.40
N SER A 334 10.04 10.57 -2.14
CA SER A 334 9.59 11.47 -1.07
C SER A 334 8.23 12.12 -1.37
N SER A 335 7.85 12.22 -2.65
CA SER A 335 6.54 12.75 -3.06
C SER A 335 5.39 11.86 -2.61
N ALA A 336 5.67 10.57 -2.35
CA ALA A 336 4.71 9.63 -1.82
C ALA A 336 4.11 10.07 -0.48
N LEU A 337 4.81 10.88 0.33
CA LEU A 337 4.27 11.41 1.58
C LEU A 337 2.97 12.21 1.38
N PHE A 338 2.86 12.92 0.27
CA PHE A 338 1.71 13.75 -0.08
C PHE A 338 0.63 12.98 -0.87
N ASP A 339 0.90 11.73 -1.26
CA ASP A 339 -0.07 10.85 -1.90
C ASP A 339 -1.12 10.36 -0.88
N VAL A 340 -2.40 10.62 -1.18
CA VAL A 340 -3.54 10.25 -0.33
C VAL A 340 -3.56 8.75 -0.05
N GLY A 341 -3.24 7.94 -1.06
CA GLY A 341 -3.20 6.50 -0.92
C GLY A 341 -2.09 6.04 0.03
N PHE A 342 -0.91 6.70 0.01
CA PHE A 342 0.18 6.42 0.96
C PHE A 342 -0.29 6.71 2.39
N GLN A 343 -0.85 7.89 2.63
CA GLN A 343 -1.33 8.28 3.96
C GLN A 343 -2.39 7.31 4.50
N LEU A 344 -3.41 7.00 3.70
CA LEU A 344 -4.47 6.06 4.09
C LEU A 344 -3.94 4.65 4.38
N SER A 345 -3.00 4.16 3.56
CA SER A 345 -2.44 2.82 3.74
C SER A 345 -1.62 2.70 5.03
N PHE A 346 -0.76 3.70 5.29
CA PHE A 346 0.07 3.70 6.51
C PHE A 346 -0.77 3.92 7.77
N MET A 347 -1.78 4.79 7.72
CA MET A 347 -2.69 5.02 8.83
C MET A 347 -3.61 3.82 9.10
N ALA A 348 -4.07 3.10 8.07
CA ALA A 348 -4.79 1.84 8.25
C ALA A 348 -3.95 0.80 8.97
N MET A 349 -2.71 0.59 8.51
CA MET A 349 -1.78 -0.36 9.15
C MET A 349 -1.42 0.05 10.58
N LEU A 350 -1.19 1.34 10.82
CA LEU A 350 -0.94 1.88 12.15
C LEU A 350 -2.14 1.61 13.08
N GLY A 351 -3.36 1.88 12.63
CA GLY A 351 -4.58 1.59 13.37
C GLY A 351 -4.68 0.10 13.73
N ILE A 352 -4.46 -0.80 12.76
CA ILE A 352 -4.47 -2.24 13.02
C ILE A 352 -3.40 -2.65 14.03
N ILE A 353 -2.16 -2.17 13.88
CA ILE A 353 -1.04 -2.52 14.78
C ILE A 353 -1.29 -2.05 16.20
N LEU A 354 -1.88 -0.87 16.38
CA LEU A 354 -2.13 -0.29 17.70
C LEU A 354 -3.37 -0.90 18.36
N PHE A 355 -4.49 -1.01 17.66
CA PHE A 355 -5.77 -1.38 18.28
C PHE A 355 -6.00 -2.89 18.37
N MET A 356 -5.49 -3.71 17.43
CA MET A 356 -5.71 -5.17 17.48
C MET A 356 -5.24 -5.82 18.78
N PRO A 357 -4.08 -5.46 19.39
CA PRO A 357 -3.67 -6.05 20.67
C PRO A 357 -4.64 -5.77 21.83
N LEU A 358 -5.39 -4.65 21.78
CA LEU A 358 -6.38 -4.31 22.82
C LEU A 358 -7.62 -5.21 22.73
N PHE A 359 -7.97 -5.68 21.55
CA PHE A 359 -9.12 -6.56 21.31
C PHE A 359 -8.81 -8.03 21.61
N ASP A 360 -7.57 -8.46 21.37
CA ASP A 360 -7.13 -9.86 21.51
C ASP A 360 -7.16 -10.34 22.98
N ASP A 361 -7.01 -9.42 23.92
CA ASP A 361 -6.90 -9.72 25.36
C ASP A 361 -8.24 -10.02 26.04
N LYS A 362 -9.36 -9.52 25.50
CA LYS A 362 -10.69 -9.69 26.09
C LYS A 362 -11.40 -10.98 25.68
N SER A 363 -10.87 -11.72 24.70
CA SER A 363 -11.51 -12.92 24.17
C SER A 363 -10.63 -14.15 24.34
N PRO A 364 -10.90 -15.02 25.33
CA PRO A 364 -10.10 -16.21 25.61
C PRO A 364 -9.92 -17.18 24.43
N GLY A 365 -10.87 -17.16 23.48
CA GLY A 365 -10.80 -17.92 22.22
C GLY A 365 -9.96 -17.27 21.12
N LEU A 366 -9.70 -15.95 21.21
CA LEU A 366 -8.91 -15.18 20.24
C LEU A 366 -7.40 -15.18 20.55
N LYS A 367 -7.02 -15.58 21.79
CA LYS A 367 -5.63 -15.48 22.33
C LYS A 367 -4.52 -16.08 21.48
N SER A 368 -4.80 -16.81 20.43
CA SER A 368 -3.75 -17.42 19.59
C SER A 368 -3.94 -17.19 18.08
N GLY A 369 -4.94 -16.43 17.68
CA GLY A 369 -5.36 -16.61 16.31
C GLY A 369 -5.11 -15.46 15.36
N ILE A 370 -5.69 -14.29 15.53
CA ILE A 370 -5.81 -13.33 14.42
C ILE A 370 -4.63 -12.38 14.37
N TYR A 371 -4.28 -11.73 15.47
CA TYR A 371 -3.13 -10.84 15.54
C TYR A 371 -1.83 -11.59 15.24
N TYR A 372 -1.62 -12.74 15.87
CA TYR A 372 -0.46 -13.59 15.63
C TYR A 372 -0.41 -14.12 14.19
N LYS A 373 -1.55 -14.43 13.58
CA LYS A 373 -1.64 -14.94 12.20
C LYS A 373 -1.50 -13.84 11.15
N VAL A 374 -2.09 -12.67 11.37
CA VAL A 374 -1.92 -11.51 10.49
C VAL A 374 -0.48 -10.98 10.54
N THR A 375 0.14 -10.98 11.73
CA THR A 375 1.50 -10.43 11.91
C THR A 375 2.62 -11.45 11.73
N HIS A 376 2.35 -12.76 11.82
CA HIS A 376 3.38 -13.82 11.78
C HIS A 376 3.22 -14.81 10.63
N GLY A 377 2.29 -14.57 9.69
CA GLY A 377 2.09 -15.45 8.52
C GLY A 377 1.77 -16.90 8.89
N ALA A 378 1.40 -17.16 10.15
CA ALA A 378 1.09 -18.50 10.62
C ALA A 378 -0.15 -19.01 9.91
N GLY A 379 0.05 -19.98 9.03
CA GLY A 379 -1.00 -20.62 8.24
C GLY A 379 -2.23 -20.97 9.06
N ILE A 380 -3.35 -20.64 8.52
CA ILE A 380 -4.68 -20.87 9.09
C ILE A 380 -4.93 -22.39 9.14
N ASN A 381 -4.67 -23.01 10.30
CA ASN A 381 -5.11 -24.38 10.56
C ASN A 381 -6.61 -24.38 10.92
N TYR A 382 -7.48 -24.20 9.91
CA TYR A 382 -8.93 -24.09 10.11
C TYR A 382 -9.67 -25.44 10.08
N LEU A 383 -9.00 -26.54 9.82
CA LEU A 383 -9.65 -27.84 9.59
C LEU A 383 -9.85 -28.70 10.82
N SER A 384 -9.39 -28.29 12.04
CA SER A 384 -9.38 -29.20 13.18
C SER A 384 -10.34 -28.89 14.33
N ARG A 385 -11.14 -27.82 14.24
CA ARG A 385 -12.18 -27.52 15.25
C ARG A 385 -13.43 -27.00 14.55
N GLY A 386 -14.60 -27.47 14.91
CA GLY A 386 -15.90 -27.37 14.30
C GLY A 386 -16.13 -26.14 13.38
N TRP A 387 -16.67 -26.37 12.21
CA TRP A 387 -16.88 -25.36 11.14
C TRP A 387 -17.55 -24.07 11.65
N TRP A 388 -18.55 -24.18 12.52
CA TRP A 388 -19.28 -23.05 13.12
C TRP A 388 -18.42 -22.16 14.04
N ASP A 389 -17.54 -22.75 14.85
CA ASP A 389 -16.62 -21.99 15.71
C ASP A 389 -15.53 -21.30 14.88
N GLY A 390 -15.15 -21.90 13.77
CA GLY A 390 -14.28 -21.29 12.77
C GLY A 390 -14.90 -20.03 12.14
N ILE A 391 -16.15 -20.11 11.71
CA ILE A 391 -16.89 -18.99 11.08
C ILE A 391 -17.06 -17.84 12.10
N LYS A 392 -17.62 -18.09 13.28
CA LYS A 392 -17.84 -17.06 14.31
C LYS A 392 -16.56 -16.32 14.67
N ARG A 393 -15.48 -17.05 14.89
CA ARG A 393 -14.19 -16.46 15.27
C ARG A 393 -13.57 -15.64 14.14
N ASN A 394 -13.73 -16.06 12.88
CA ASN A 394 -13.22 -15.35 11.74
C ASN A 394 -14.03 -14.08 11.47
N SER A 395 -15.37 -14.14 11.55
CA SER A 395 -16.24 -12.98 11.39
C SER A 395 -15.92 -11.87 12.39
N LEU A 396 -15.75 -12.24 13.68
CA LEU A 396 -15.35 -11.28 14.70
C LEU A 396 -13.97 -10.66 14.39
N GLY A 397 -13.02 -11.46 13.89
CA GLY A 397 -11.72 -10.98 13.49
C GLY A 397 -11.77 -9.97 12.34
N TYR A 398 -12.58 -10.23 11.32
CA TYR A 398 -12.77 -9.29 10.21
C TYR A 398 -13.40 -7.97 10.69
N LEU A 399 -14.39 -8.04 11.60
CA LEU A 399 -15.00 -6.85 12.18
C LEU A 399 -13.98 -6.03 12.98
N LEU A 400 -13.20 -6.66 13.85
CA LEU A 400 -12.20 -5.99 14.68
C LEU A 400 -11.09 -5.34 13.82
N VAL A 401 -10.59 -6.03 12.80
CA VAL A 401 -9.61 -5.47 11.86
C VAL A 401 -10.21 -4.29 11.11
N SER A 402 -11.47 -4.38 10.67
CA SER A 402 -12.16 -3.30 9.98
C SER A 402 -12.32 -2.06 10.87
N VAL A 403 -12.71 -2.23 12.14
CA VAL A 403 -12.79 -1.14 13.12
C VAL A 403 -11.42 -0.51 13.35
N ALA A 404 -10.39 -1.33 13.57
CA ALA A 404 -9.03 -0.85 13.81
C ALA A 404 -8.47 -0.06 12.63
N ALA A 405 -8.67 -0.55 11.40
CA ALA A 405 -8.29 0.16 10.18
C ALA A 405 -9.05 1.47 10.02
N GLN A 406 -10.36 1.46 10.29
CA GLN A 406 -11.22 2.63 10.18
C GLN A 406 -10.85 3.72 11.19
N LEU A 407 -10.48 3.36 12.43
CA LEU A 407 -9.97 4.33 13.41
C LEU A 407 -8.72 5.06 12.90
N GLY A 408 -7.87 4.37 12.15
CA GLY A 408 -6.72 5.01 11.51
C GLY A 408 -7.08 5.86 10.31
N THR A 409 -8.08 5.49 9.51
CA THR A 409 -8.33 6.12 8.20
C THR A 409 -9.51 7.08 8.16
N ALA A 410 -10.51 6.95 9.04
CA ALA A 410 -11.74 7.73 8.98
C ALA A 410 -11.54 9.24 8.93
N PRO A 411 -10.64 9.86 9.74
CA PRO A 411 -10.44 11.31 9.69
C PRO A 411 -9.91 11.77 8.32
N LEU A 412 -8.99 11.00 7.71
CA LEU A 412 -8.45 11.31 6.39
C LEU A 412 -9.46 11.04 5.27
N ILE A 413 -10.28 10.00 5.38
CA ILE A 413 -11.36 9.72 4.41
C ILE A 413 -12.35 10.87 4.41
N ALA A 414 -12.78 11.34 5.58
CA ALA A 414 -13.66 12.50 5.70
C ALA A 414 -13.02 13.77 5.10
N PHE A 415 -11.72 13.98 5.34
CA PHE A 415 -10.99 15.15 4.85
C PHE A 415 -10.83 15.14 3.32
N TYR A 416 -10.38 14.02 2.73
CA TYR A 416 -10.06 13.95 1.30
C TYR A 416 -11.26 13.68 0.41
N PHE A 417 -12.23 12.88 0.88
CA PHE A 417 -13.36 12.44 0.05
C PHE A 417 -14.69 13.07 0.45
N GLY A 418 -14.76 13.76 1.59
CA GLY A 418 -15.97 14.40 2.05
C GLY A 418 -17.12 13.45 2.38
N ARG A 419 -16.84 12.13 2.48
CA ARG A 419 -17.85 11.07 2.64
C ARG A 419 -17.39 10.02 3.63
N PHE A 420 -18.32 9.52 4.45
CA PHE A 420 -18.08 8.42 5.38
C PHE A 420 -19.22 7.40 5.29
N SER A 421 -18.90 6.15 4.97
CA SER A 421 -19.89 5.06 4.95
C SER A 421 -20.16 4.57 6.36
N THR A 422 -21.42 4.49 6.76
CA THR A 422 -21.82 4.04 8.11
C THR A 422 -21.94 2.52 8.19
N TRP A 423 -22.29 1.86 7.08
CA TRP A 423 -22.48 0.40 6.99
C TRP A 423 -21.19 -0.36 6.66
N PHE A 424 -20.02 0.29 6.72
CA PHE A 424 -18.74 -0.32 6.34
C PHE A 424 -18.45 -1.67 7.05
N LEU A 425 -18.93 -1.86 8.29
CA LEU A 425 -18.74 -3.13 9.02
C LEU A 425 -19.51 -4.27 8.37
N LEU A 426 -20.79 -4.05 8.04
CA LEU A 426 -21.62 -5.01 7.35
C LEU A 426 -21.06 -5.30 5.96
N THR A 427 -20.68 -4.25 5.25
CA THR A 427 -20.04 -4.34 3.93
C THR A 427 -18.80 -5.19 3.96
N ASN A 428 -17.86 -4.92 4.86
CA ASN A 428 -16.59 -5.64 4.93
C ASN A 428 -16.75 -7.10 5.34
N LEU A 429 -17.76 -7.41 6.17
CA LEU A 429 -18.05 -8.78 6.57
C LEU A 429 -18.41 -9.68 5.38
N VAL A 430 -19.08 -9.13 4.37
CA VAL A 430 -19.53 -9.86 3.18
C VAL A 430 -18.52 -9.72 2.03
N VAL A 431 -18.02 -8.51 1.80
CA VAL A 431 -17.19 -8.20 0.64
C VAL A 431 -15.78 -8.83 0.75
N ILE A 432 -15.17 -8.89 1.94
CA ILE A 432 -13.84 -9.47 2.10
C ILE A 432 -13.80 -10.97 1.75
N PRO A 433 -14.72 -11.83 2.23
CA PRO A 433 -14.81 -13.21 1.77
C PRO A 433 -15.09 -13.35 0.26
N LEU A 434 -16.03 -12.55 -0.28
CA LEU A 434 -16.34 -12.58 -1.71
C LEU A 434 -15.14 -12.13 -2.57
N ALA A 435 -14.44 -11.07 -2.17
CA ALA A 435 -13.23 -10.62 -2.84
C ALA A 435 -12.13 -11.71 -2.87
N THR A 436 -12.02 -12.48 -1.77
CA THR A 436 -11.12 -13.62 -1.71
C THR A 436 -11.50 -14.71 -2.72
N LEU A 437 -12.80 -15.03 -2.80
CA LEU A 437 -13.31 -15.99 -3.79
C LEU A 437 -13.11 -15.50 -5.22
N ILE A 438 -13.33 -14.20 -5.48
CA ILE A 438 -13.12 -13.60 -6.80
C ILE A 438 -11.66 -13.69 -7.22
N LEU A 439 -10.71 -13.39 -6.33
CA LEU A 439 -9.29 -13.48 -6.64
C LEU A 439 -8.84 -14.92 -6.92
N PHE A 440 -9.30 -15.89 -6.14
CA PHE A 440 -9.01 -17.30 -6.39
C PHE A 440 -9.69 -17.80 -7.66
N GLY A 441 -10.96 -17.41 -7.85
CA GLY A 441 -11.72 -17.73 -9.06
C GLY A 441 -11.08 -17.16 -10.33
N ALA A 442 -10.53 -15.96 -10.26
CA ALA A 442 -9.82 -15.36 -11.40
C ALA A 442 -8.57 -16.17 -11.80
N VAL A 443 -7.82 -16.69 -10.83
CA VAL A 443 -6.68 -17.61 -11.12
C VAL A 443 -7.19 -18.88 -11.80
N VAL A 444 -8.32 -19.44 -11.35
CA VAL A 444 -8.94 -20.61 -11.98
C VAL A 444 -9.39 -20.30 -13.40
N VAL A 445 -10.02 -19.16 -13.64
CA VAL A 445 -10.49 -18.74 -14.98
C VAL A 445 -9.31 -18.52 -15.95
N LEU A 446 -8.20 -17.98 -15.48
CA LEU A 446 -7.00 -17.86 -16.33
C LEU A 446 -6.48 -19.22 -16.84
N LEU A 447 -6.64 -20.28 -16.04
CA LEU A 447 -6.28 -21.64 -16.41
C LEU A 447 -7.41 -22.35 -17.18
N PHE A 448 -8.65 -22.16 -16.74
CA PHE A 448 -9.86 -22.82 -17.24
C PHE A 448 -10.93 -21.78 -17.56
N PRO A 449 -10.94 -21.18 -18.77
CA PRO A 449 -11.90 -20.13 -19.15
C PRO A 449 -13.39 -20.52 -19.01
N ALA A 450 -13.72 -21.80 -19.07
CA ALA A 450 -15.09 -22.30 -18.86
C ALA A 450 -15.66 -21.95 -17.47
N ALA A 451 -14.80 -21.67 -16.47
CA ALA A 451 -15.23 -21.25 -15.13
C ALA A 451 -15.62 -19.77 -15.04
N ALA A 452 -15.50 -18.99 -16.12
CA ALA A 452 -15.76 -17.53 -16.11
C ALA A 452 -17.21 -17.21 -15.68
N GLY A 453 -18.19 -18.01 -16.12
CA GLY A 453 -19.60 -17.80 -15.72
C GLY A 453 -19.83 -17.88 -14.21
N LEU A 454 -19.18 -18.83 -13.53
CA LEU A 454 -19.26 -18.96 -12.07
C LEU A 454 -18.61 -17.75 -11.37
N LEU A 455 -17.46 -17.28 -11.85
CA LEU A 455 -16.80 -16.09 -11.32
C LEU A 455 -17.68 -14.86 -11.45
N LEU A 456 -18.27 -14.63 -12.62
CA LEU A 456 -19.15 -13.48 -12.88
C LEU A 456 -20.42 -13.53 -12.03
N MET A 457 -20.99 -14.73 -11.77
CA MET A 457 -22.10 -14.91 -10.86
C MET A 457 -21.75 -14.46 -9.41
N VAL A 458 -20.58 -14.81 -8.91
CA VAL A 458 -20.12 -14.36 -7.58
C VAL A 458 -19.96 -12.84 -7.54
N VAL A 459 -19.43 -12.24 -8.59
CA VAL A 459 -19.35 -10.77 -8.70
C VAL A 459 -20.71 -10.12 -8.79
N GLY A 460 -21.64 -10.71 -9.55
CA GLY A 460 -23.04 -10.26 -9.62
C GLY A 460 -23.71 -10.22 -8.24
N TRP A 461 -23.52 -11.24 -7.42
CA TRP A 461 -24.00 -11.26 -6.04
C TRP A 461 -23.36 -10.15 -5.18
N MET A 462 -22.07 -9.92 -5.35
CA MET A 462 -21.38 -8.82 -4.64
C MET A 462 -21.94 -7.47 -5.07
N ASN A 463 -22.14 -7.23 -6.37
CA ASN A 463 -22.72 -5.98 -6.89
C ASN A 463 -24.15 -5.78 -6.38
N ALA A 464 -24.99 -6.82 -6.40
CA ALA A 464 -26.36 -6.77 -5.89
C ALA A 464 -26.41 -6.45 -4.39
N PHE A 465 -25.52 -7.08 -3.58
CA PHE A 465 -25.41 -6.80 -2.16
C PHE A 465 -24.98 -5.35 -1.91
N LEU A 466 -23.95 -4.84 -2.60
CA LEU A 466 -23.49 -3.46 -2.45
C LEU A 466 -24.54 -2.44 -2.90
N SER A 467 -25.26 -2.73 -3.98
CA SER A 467 -26.40 -1.93 -4.42
C SER A 467 -27.55 -1.91 -3.39
N PHE A 468 -27.79 -3.02 -2.72
CA PHE A 468 -28.74 -3.07 -1.60
C PHE A 468 -28.27 -2.20 -0.43
N VAL A 469 -27.00 -2.35 0.02
CA VAL A 469 -26.43 -1.56 1.12
C VAL A 469 -26.42 -0.07 0.80
N SER A 470 -26.13 0.33 -0.43
CA SER A 470 -26.10 1.74 -0.84
C SER A 470 -27.46 2.42 -0.77
N ARG A 471 -28.57 1.65 -0.77
CA ARG A 471 -29.95 2.16 -0.65
C ARG A 471 -30.48 2.18 0.78
N LEU A 472 -29.71 1.66 1.75
CA LEU A 472 -30.12 1.69 3.15
C LEU A 472 -30.14 3.13 3.69
N PRO A 473 -31.02 3.42 4.66
CA PRO A 473 -31.03 4.74 5.28
C PRO A 473 -29.66 5.04 5.91
N LEU A 474 -29.21 6.29 5.73
CA LEU A 474 -27.91 6.74 6.22
C LEU A 474 -26.74 5.88 5.73
N ALA A 475 -26.79 5.35 4.49
CA ALA A 475 -25.71 4.52 3.95
C ALA A 475 -24.37 5.26 3.93
N SER A 476 -24.38 6.57 3.73
CA SER A 476 -23.22 7.43 3.87
C SER A 476 -23.59 8.77 4.50
N ILE A 477 -22.63 9.38 5.17
CA ILE A 477 -22.67 10.79 5.60
C ILE A 477 -21.81 11.56 4.60
N ASP A 478 -22.48 12.38 3.80
CA ASP A 478 -21.85 13.17 2.74
C ASP A 478 -21.58 14.61 3.20
N HIS A 479 -20.84 15.35 2.37
CA HIS A 479 -20.49 16.76 2.62
C HIS A 479 -19.67 17.02 3.88
N LEU A 480 -18.91 16.02 4.34
CA LEU A 480 -17.95 16.20 5.43
C LEU A 480 -16.77 17.03 4.92
N GLN A 481 -16.52 18.18 5.55
CA GLN A 481 -15.39 19.04 5.20
C GLN A 481 -14.61 19.45 6.47
N PRO A 482 -14.01 18.48 7.18
CA PRO A 482 -13.22 18.82 8.35
C PRO A 482 -11.99 19.65 7.96
N SER A 483 -11.68 20.69 8.72
CA SER A 483 -10.42 21.42 8.55
C SER A 483 -9.24 20.57 9.00
N VAL A 484 -8.02 20.91 8.56
CA VAL A 484 -6.78 20.25 9.00
C VAL A 484 -6.68 20.18 10.52
N LEU A 485 -7.03 21.29 11.20
CA LEU A 485 -7.03 21.35 12.67
C LEU A 485 -7.99 20.33 13.28
N GLN A 486 -9.19 20.20 12.74
CA GLN A 486 -10.17 19.20 13.20
C GLN A 486 -9.66 17.77 13.01
N VAL A 487 -9.03 17.46 11.88
CA VAL A 487 -8.41 16.15 11.64
C VAL A 487 -7.34 15.85 12.68
N VAL A 488 -6.45 16.81 12.97
CA VAL A 488 -5.42 16.68 14.00
C VAL A 488 -6.04 16.46 15.38
N LEU A 489 -7.06 17.24 15.75
CA LEU A 489 -7.75 17.07 17.02
C LEU A 489 -8.42 15.69 17.15
N ILE A 490 -9.04 15.19 16.09
CA ILE A 490 -9.63 13.84 16.08
C ILE A 490 -8.53 12.78 16.33
N TYR A 491 -7.36 12.89 15.69
CA TYR A 491 -6.26 11.97 15.96
C TYR A 491 -5.71 12.07 17.38
N VAL A 492 -5.64 13.27 17.96
CA VAL A 492 -5.28 13.46 19.37
C VAL A 492 -6.28 12.76 20.29
N VAL A 493 -7.58 12.90 20.03
CA VAL A 493 -8.63 12.20 20.79
C VAL A 493 -8.49 10.68 20.66
N ILE A 494 -8.27 10.18 19.45
CA ILE A 494 -8.04 8.74 19.21
C ILE A 494 -6.80 8.25 19.99
N ALA A 495 -5.71 9.01 19.99
CA ALA A 495 -4.49 8.67 20.74
C ALA A 495 -4.72 8.67 22.26
N VAL A 496 -5.48 9.63 22.79
CA VAL A 496 -5.84 9.69 24.22
C VAL A 496 -6.71 8.47 24.60
N ILE A 497 -7.73 8.18 23.78
CA ILE A 497 -8.58 6.98 23.99
C ILE A 497 -7.74 5.71 23.97
N TYR A 498 -6.82 5.58 23.00
CA TYR A 498 -5.89 4.47 22.95
C TYR A 498 -5.06 4.34 24.23
N ALA A 499 -4.46 5.44 24.69
CA ALA A 499 -3.63 5.46 25.90
C ALA A 499 -4.44 5.08 27.18
N LEU A 500 -5.67 5.57 27.29
CA LEU A 500 -6.57 5.20 28.39
C LEU A 500 -6.95 3.73 28.36
N LEU A 501 -7.37 3.22 27.19
CA LEU A 501 -7.70 1.80 27.03
C LEU A 501 -6.50 0.89 27.32
N PHE A 502 -5.32 1.27 26.84
CA PHE A 502 -4.09 0.53 27.10
C PHE A 502 -3.75 0.46 28.59
N ARG A 503 -3.89 1.58 29.34
CA ARG A 503 -3.70 1.62 30.79
C ARG A 503 -4.74 0.77 31.54
N LEU A 504 -6.01 0.81 31.12
CA LEU A 504 -7.07 0.03 31.74
C LEU A 504 -6.89 -1.48 31.54
N VAL A 505 -6.47 -1.89 30.33
CA VAL A 505 -6.16 -3.29 30.04
C VAL A 505 -4.90 -3.74 30.77
N GLY A 506 -3.88 -2.88 30.86
CA GLY A 506 -2.64 -3.20 31.59
C GLY A 506 -2.78 -3.27 33.12
N ARG A 507 -3.78 -2.60 33.72
CA ARG A 507 -4.07 -2.70 35.17
C ARG A 507 -4.81 -3.99 35.58
N ARG A 508 -5.45 -4.67 34.61
CA ARG A 508 -6.18 -5.92 34.84
C ARG A 508 -5.30 -7.16 34.68
N ARG A 509 -4.03 -7.00 34.36
CA ARG A 509 -2.98 -8.04 34.33
C ARG A 509 -2.05 -7.91 35.51
#